data_11aa373628c1c047fc100ffd2ffef15d
#
_entry.id   11aa373628c1c047fc100ffd2ffef15d
#
_cell.length_a   1.000
_cell.length_b   1.000
_cell.length_c   1.000
_cell.angle_alpha   90.00
_cell.angle_beta   90.00
_cell.angle_gamma   90.00
#
_symmetry.space_group_name_H-M   'P 1'
#
loop_
_entity.id
_entity.type
_entity.pdbx_description
1 polymer ?
#
loop_
_entity_poly.entity_id
_entity_poly.type
_entity_poly.pdbx_seq_one_letter_code
_entity_poly.pdbx_strand_id
1 'polypeptide(L)'
;MAKYSDTFMDWLIEAGYTHCFYVAGGNVMHLLESASTRFNCIPFVHEVGACIATDYFNEISEKANKAFVLVTAGPGTTNTVTGVAGAWTESRELLVIGGQAKSTETSKGRYRQIGFQEIDGVSLMKSITKASVSIDKQIAKADLFSLIELSRSDRKGPVFLEMCLDVSTQDTSSTSKLSFNTDEKSKISASTVDVENILSLLNQSKRPLILLGGGVNRSIDLSRLFESKVPIATTFNGADRVNTDYEFYCGRPNWYGSRWSNLILQQSDLIIALGTRLGLQQTGYNWKEFAPLAKIVQVEIDKTELERGFPKLDFAINADANQFINDLQKILPIGFEGLFLDWKEYIQLIKDGLAGPEKINKAVSPYLEAMKFVNEVMNFSVGEEVIIPCSSGAAAYEGAMRVIDLKGSQKMVTSHAMASMGYGLSGAIGAALANPNKKVIAFEGDG
;
A
#
# COMPACT_ATOMS: atom_id res chain seq x y z
N MET A 1 -17.12 -26.51 27.21
CA MET A 1 -16.02 -26.50 26.20
C MET A 1 -16.00 -25.09 25.57
N ALA A 2 -14.86 -24.62 25.13
CA ALA A 2 -14.77 -23.31 24.47
C ALA A 2 -15.49 -23.37 23.12
N LYS A 3 -16.21 -22.30 22.74
CA LYS A 3 -16.80 -22.15 21.40
C LYS A 3 -15.68 -22.05 20.36
N TYR A 4 -15.93 -22.52 19.15
CA TYR A 4 -14.96 -22.37 18.07
C TYR A 4 -14.62 -20.90 17.78
N SER A 5 -15.60 -20.00 17.88
CA SER A 5 -15.34 -18.55 17.76
C SER A 5 -14.31 -18.03 18.78
N ASP A 6 -14.32 -18.52 20.01
CA ASP A 6 -13.31 -18.15 21.02
C ASP A 6 -11.92 -18.62 20.62
N THR A 7 -11.80 -19.89 20.23
CA THR A 7 -10.55 -20.49 19.78
C THR A 7 -10.02 -19.78 18.53
N PHE A 8 -10.89 -19.46 17.58
CA PHE A 8 -10.51 -18.74 16.35
C PHE A 8 -9.98 -17.34 16.64
N MET A 9 -10.60 -16.61 17.57
CA MET A 9 -10.15 -15.28 17.98
C MET A 9 -8.83 -15.35 18.77
N ASP A 10 -8.62 -16.39 19.58
CA ASP A 10 -7.34 -16.63 20.27
C ASP A 10 -6.19 -16.84 19.27
N TRP A 11 -6.43 -17.54 18.16
CA TRP A 11 -5.46 -17.70 17.09
C TRP A 11 -5.13 -16.38 16.38
N LEU A 12 -6.09 -15.47 16.25
CA LEU A 12 -5.83 -14.14 15.68
C LEU A 12 -4.94 -13.29 16.61
N ILE A 13 -5.12 -13.40 17.95
CA ILE A 13 -4.20 -12.78 18.92
C ILE A 13 -2.78 -13.31 18.71
N GLU A 14 -2.61 -14.64 18.65
CA GLU A 14 -1.31 -15.26 18.43
C GLU A 14 -0.69 -14.84 17.07
N ALA A 15 -1.50 -14.54 16.05
CA ALA A 15 -1.06 -14.02 14.75
C ALA A 15 -0.71 -12.51 14.78
N GLY A 16 -0.83 -11.86 15.95
CA GLY A 16 -0.44 -10.47 16.16
C GLY A 16 -1.55 -9.43 15.93
N TYR A 17 -2.80 -9.86 15.80
CA TYR A 17 -3.93 -8.91 15.73
C TYR A 17 -4.26 -8.38 17.13
N THR A 18 -4.57 -7.10 17.20
CA THR A 18 -4.88 -6.36 18.44
C THR A 18 -6.19 -5.57 18.34
N HIS A 19 -6.66 -5.31 17.12
CA HIS A 19 -7.85 -4.50 16.85
C HIS A 19 -8.81 -5.24 15.92
N CYS A 20 -10.12 -5.05 16.15
CA CYS A 20 -11.20 -5.51 15.29
C CYS A 20 -12.03 -4.30 14.86
N PHE A 21 -12.02 -3.98 13.59
CA PHE A 21 -12.87 -2.92 13.02
C PHE A 21 -14.12 -3.59 12.45
N TYR A 22 -15.31 -3.17 12.87
CA TYR A 22 -16.49 -3.97 12.59
C TYR A 22 -17.75 -3.14 12.31
N VAL A 23 -18.68 -3.77 11.59
CA VAL A 23 -20.08 -3.38 11.56
C VAL A 23 -20.88 -4.56 12.08
N ALA A 24 -21.69 -4.35 13.12
CA ALA A 24 -22.44 -5.41 13.78
C ALA A 24 -23.52 -6.00 12.86
N GLY A 25 -23.81 -7.29 13.05
CA GLY A 25 -24.90 -7.97 12.35
C GLY A 25 -25.14 -9.39 12.85
N GLY A 26 -26.29 -9.95 12.51
CA GLY A 26 -26.75 -11.24 13.06
C GLY A 26 -25.82 -12.41 12.74
N ASN A 27 -25.26 -12.47 11.53
CA ASN A 27 -24.46 -13.63 11.11
C ASN A 27 -23.02 -13.60 11.63
N VAL A 28 -22.61 -12.57 12.40
CA VAL A 28 -21.30 -12.51 13.09
C VAL A 28 -21.42 -12.32 14.60
N MET A 29 -22.62 -12.46 15.17
CA MET A 29 -22.85 -12.16 16.59
C MET A 29 -21.91 -12.93 17.52
N HIS A 30 -21.64 -14.21 17.26
CA HIS A 30 -20.76 -15.03 18.09
C HIS A 30 -19.28 -14.71 17.92
N LEU A 31 -18.88 -14.38 16.68
CA LEU A 31 -17.52 -13.89 16.40
C LEU A 31 -17.29 -12.54 17.07
N LEU A 32 -18.28 -11.63 17.01
CA LEU A 32 -18.18 -10.32 17.64
C LEU A 32 -18.19 -10.42 19.18
N GLU A 33 -18.99 -11.31 19.76
CA GLU A 33 -18.96 -11.61 21.20
C GLU A 33 -17.55 -12.05 21.62
N SER A 34 -16.97 -13.03 20.92
CA SER A 34 -15.63 -13.53 21.20
C SER A 34 -14.55 -12.47 20.97
N ALA A 35 -14.70 -11.63 19.95
CA ALA A 35 -13.77 -10.52 19.65
C ALA A 35 -13.82 -9.44 20.73
N SER A 36 -15.00 -9.10 21.24
CA SER A 36 -15.21 -7.99 22.20
C SER A 36 -14.43 -8.14 23.51
N THR A 37 -14.10 -9.37 23.89
CA THR A 37 -13.33 -9.67 25.11
C THR A 37 -11.82 -9.81 24.86
N ARG A 38 -11.37 -9.76 23.62
CA ARG A 38 -10.01 -10.08 23.18
C ARG A 38 -9.30 -8.97 22.45
N PHE A 39 -10.05 -8.13 21.74
CA PHE A 39 -9.50 -7.10 20.89
C PHE A 39 -10.03 -5.71 21.29
N ASN A 40 -9.31 -4.69 20.89
CA ASN A 40 -9.84 -3.33 20.88
C ASN A 40 -10.83 -3.23 19.70
N CYS A 41 -12.12 -3.37 19.99
CA CYS A 41 -13.19 -3.40 18.99
C CYS A 41 -13.68 -2.00 18.66
N ILE A 42 -13.56 -1.58 17.42
CA ILE A 42 -13.91 -0.25 16.92
C ILE A 42 -15.12 -0.36 16.00
N PRO A 43 -16.30 0.15 16.39
CA PRO A 43 -17.50 0.13 15.55
C PRO A 43 -17.41 1.18 14.44
N PHE A 44 -17.91 0.81 13.27
CA PHE A 44 -18.10 1.73 12.13
C PHE A 44 -19.57 1.76 11.72
N VAL A 45 -19.97 2.86 11.09
CA VAL A 45 -21.32 3.03 10.57
C VAL A 45 -21.51 2.39 9.19
N HIS A 46 -20.38 2.09 8.49
CA HIS A 46 -20.40 1.49 7.17
C HIS A 46 -19.12 0.66 6.94
N GLU A 47 -19.27 -0.47 6.27
CA GLU A 47 -18.22 -1.48 6.10
C GLU A 47 -17.07 -0.99 5.19
N VAL A 48 -17.35 -0.13 4.22
CA VAL A 48 -16.31 0.56 3.41
C VAL A 48 -15.34 1.30 4.32
N GLY A 49 -15.88 2.09 5.27
CA GLY A 49 -15.05 2.84 6.21
C GLY A 49 -14.23 1.93 7.11
N ALA A 50 -14.81 0.83 7.60
CA ALA A 50 -14.07 -0.15 8.41
C ALA A 50 -12.90 -0.77 7.65
N CYS A 51 -13.09 -1.16 6.39
CA CYS A 51 -12.03 -1.74 5.55
C CYS A 51 -10.91 -0.74 5.28
N ILE A 52 -11.23 0.49 4.89
CA ILE A 52 -10.25 1.53 4.59
C ILE A 52 -9.45 1.90 5.84
N ALA A 53 -10.14 2.07 6.97
CA ALA A 53 -9.46 2.36 8.24
C ALA A 53 -8.53 1.21 8.67
N THR A 54 -8.93 -0.04 8.46
CA THR A 54 -8.09 -1.21 8.75
C THR A 54 -6.85 -1.25 7.84
N ASP A 55 -7.01 -0.99 6.55
CA ASP A 55 -5.90 -0.91 5.58
C ASP A 55 -4.85 0.12 6.04
N TYR A 56 -5.28 1.34 6.34
CA TYR A 56 -4.37 2.40 6.78
C TYR A 56 -3.78 2.14 8.18
N PHE A 57 -4.56 1.55 9.09
CA PHE A 57 -4.05 1.11 10.39
C PHE A 57 -2.88 0.13 10.21
N ASN A 58 -3.06 -0.89 9.38
CA ASN A 58 -2.05 -1.93 9.15
C ASN A 58 -0.81 -1.38 8.44
N GLU A 59 -1.00 -0.42 7.52
CA GLU A 59 0.07 0.15 6.72
C GLU A 59 0.96 1.11 7.51
N ILE A 60 0.39 1.84 8.50
CA ILE A 60 1.10 2.92 9.18
C ILE A 60 1.48 2.61 10.63
N SER A 61 1.00 1.51 11.21
CA SER A 61 1.29 1.15 12.60
C SER A 61 2.79 1.02 12.85
N GLU A 62 3.31 1.74 13.82
CA GLU A 62 4.72 1.66 14.25
C GLU A 62 4.99 0.46 15.15
N LYS A 63 4.00 0.05 15.90
CA LYS A 63 4.03 -1.18 16.69
C LYS A 63 3.58 -2.31 15.79
N ALA A 64 4.04 -3.51 16.03
CA ALA A 64 3.61 -4.69 15.27
C ALA A 64 2.11 -5.02 15.45
N ASN A 65 1.29 -4.03 15.81
CA ASN A 65 -0.15 -4.14 15.97
C ASN A 65 -0.82 -4.29 14.61
N LYS A 66 -1.77 -5.22 14.51
CA LYS A 66 -2.56 -5.45 13.31
C LYS A 66 -4.04 -5.38 13.63
N ALA A 67 -4.81 -4.94 12.66
CA ALA A 67 -6.26 -4.93 12.70
C ALA A 67 -6.84 -5.85 11.63
N PHE A 68 -8.04 -6.37 11.89
CA PHE A 68 -8.86 -7.10 10.91
C PHE A 68 -10.27 -6.52 10.86
N VAL A 69 -10.99 -6.81 9.80
CA VAL A 69 -12.37 -6.38 9.58
C VAL A 69 -13.33 -7.52 9.90
N LEU A 70 -14.41 -7.23 10.62
CA LEU A 70 -15.49 -8.18 10.90
C LEU A 70 -16.83 -7.60 10.45
N VAL A 71 -17.50 -8.28 9.51
CA VAL A 71 -18.76 -7.80 8.89
C VAL A 71 -19.77 -8.94 8.74
N THR A 72 -21.05 -8.61 8.73
CA THR A 72 -22.11 -9.61 8.57
C THR A 72 -22.21 -10.14 7.14
N ALA A 73 -23.08 -11.14 6.91
CA ALA A 73 -23.37 -11.67 5.59
C ALA A 73 -24.07 -10.64 4.68
N GLY A 74 -24.12 -10.94 3.40
CA GLY A 74 -24.84 -10.15 2.39
C GLY A 74 -24.33 -8.72 2.29
N PRO A 75 -25.12 -7.71 2.70
CA PRO A 75 -24.72 -6.30 2.59
C PRO A 75 -23.41 -6.00 3.32
N GLY A 76 -23.13 -6.64 4.44
CA GLY A 76 -21.84 -6.51 5.13
C GLY A 76 -20.66 -6.87 4.23
N THR A 77 -20.74 -8.03 3.60
CA THR A 77 -19.70 -8.48 2.65
C THR A 77 -19.64 -7.59 1.39
N THR A 78 -20.78 -7.31 0.75
CA THR A 78 -20.79 -6.51 -0.51
C THR A 78 -20.28 -5.09 -0.31
N ASN A 79 -20.55 -4.47 0.82
CA ASN A 79 -20.06 -3.13 1.14
C ASN A 79 -18.54 -3.08 1.35
N THR A 80 -17.87 -4.20 1.64
CA THR A 80 -16.40 -4.20 1.81
C THR A 80 -15.62 -4.16 0.50
N VAL A 81 -16.27 -4.44 -0.64
CA VAL A 81 -15.61 -4.62 -1.95
C VAL A 81 -14.69 -3.45 -2.31
N THR A 82 -15.13 -2.21 -2.12
CA THR A 82 -14.30 -1.02 -2.43
C THR A 82 -13.04 -0.97 -1.58
N GLY A 83 -13.13 -1.22 -0.28
CA GLY A 83 -11.96 -1.20 0.61
C GLY A 83 -11.00 -2.36 0.32
N VAL A 84 -11.54 -3.56 0.06
CA VAL A 84 -10.74 -4.74 -0.34
C VAL A 84 -10.04 -4.50 -1.67
N ALA A 85 -10.74 -3.96 -2.69
CA ALA A 85 -10.15 -3.62 -3.98
C ALA A 85 -9.06 -2.53 -3.85
N GLY A 86 -9.25 -1.57 -2.93
CA GLY A 86 -8.23 -0.58 -2.61
C GLY A 86 -6.94 -1.22 -2.08
N ALA A 87 -7.05 -2.07 -1.07
CA ALA A 87 -5.90 -2.79 -0.51
C ALA A 87 -5.24 -3.73 -1.55
N TRP A 88 -6.03 -4.39 -2.41
CA TRP A 88 -5.54 -5.21 -3.52
C TRP A 88 -4.70 -4.42 -4.51
N THR A 89 -5.23 -3.29 -5.00
CA THR A 89 -4.54 -2.46 -5.99
C THR A 89 -3.29 -1.77 -5.46
N GLU A 90 -3.26 -1.49 -4.16
CA GLU A 90 -2.10 -0.91 -3.47
C GLU A 90 -1.12 -1.97 -2.90
N SER A 91 -1.42 -3.27 -3.10
CA SER A 91 -0.59 -4.37 -2.62
C SER A 91 -0.38 -4.34 -1.10
N ARG A 92 -1.48 -4.19 -0.34
CA ARG A 92 -1.49 -4.10 1.12
C ARG A 92 -2.17 -5.31 1.76
N GLU A 93 -1.66 -5.73 2.91
CA GLU A 93 -2.29 -6.80 3.69
C GLU A 93 -3.62 -6.33 4.29
N LEU A 94 -4.66 -7.15 4.16
CA LEU A 94 -5.95 -6.93 4.78
C LEU A 94 -6.62 -8.27 5.06
N LEU A 95 -7.05 -8.50 6.29
CA LEU A 95 -7.87 -9.65 6.65
C LEU A 95 -9.31 -9.19 6.85
N VAL A 96 -10.21 -9.73 6.05
CA VAL A 96 -11.66 -9.50 6.19
C VAL A 96 -12.35 -10.80 6.54
N ILE A 97 -13.13 -10.79 7.62
CA ILE A 97 -13.94 -11.91 8.09
C ILE A 97 -15.40 -11.53 7.90
N GLY A 98 -16.06 -12.19 6.97
CA GLY A 98 -17.49 -12.09 6.72
C GLY A 98 -18.27 -13.19 7.40
N GLY A 99 -19.45 -12.86 7.89
CA GLY A 99 -20.41 -13.87 8.30
C GLY A 99 -21.14 -14.49 7.11
N GLN A 100 -21.71 -15.68 7.32
CA GLN A 100 -22.60 -16.35 6.37
C GLN A 100 -23.79 -16.97 7.10
N ALA A 101 -24.85 -17.32 6.40
CA ALA A 101 -25.93 -18.14 6.90
C ALA A 101 -25.40 -19.47 7.45
N LYS A 102 -26.22 -20.26 8.15
CA LYS A 102 -25.78 -21.58 8.61
C LYS A 102 -25.38 -22.47 7.45
N SER A 103 -24.39 -23.32 7.65
CA SER A 103 -23.85 -24.23 6.63
C SER A 103 -24.92 -25.11 5.96
N THR A 104 -26.00 -25.43 6.70
CA THR A 104 -27.17 -26.18 6.22
C THR A 104 -28.19 -25.33 5.48
N GLU A 105 -28.09 -24.00 5.61
CA GLU A 105 -29.03 -23.03 5.02
C GLU A 105 -28.44 -22.27 3.85
N THR A 106 -27.25 -22.65 3.36
CA THR A 106 -26.62 -22.06 2.17
C THR A 106 -27.10 -22.76 0.90
N SER A 107 -27.27 -21.97 -0.16
CA SER A 107 -27.72 -22.45 -1.48
C SER A 107 -26.65 -23.29 -2.19
N LYS A 108 -25.39 -23.18 -1.79
CA LYS A 108 -24.23 -23.82 -2.45
C LYS A 108 -24.17 -23.57 -3.96
N GLY A 109 -24.59 -22.36 -4.37
CA GLY A 109 -24.63 -21.94 -5.77
C GLY A 109 -25.80 -22.51 -6.59
N ARG A 110 -26.72 -23.27 -6.02
CA ARG A 110 -27.86 -23.87 -6.72
C ARG A 110 -29.02 -22.89 -6.87
N TYR A 111 -29.19 -22.00 -5.93
CA TYR A 111 -30.27 -21.01 -5.87
C TYR A 111 -29.68 -19.64 -5.63
N ARG A 112 -30.46 -18.60 -5.86
CA ARG A 112 -30.00 -17.23 -5.59
C ARG A 112 -29.78 -16.98 -4.10
N GLN A 113 -30.62 -17.56 -3.25
CA GLN A 113 -30.56 -17.40 -1.80
C GLN A 113 -31.46 -18.47 -1.14
N ILE A 114 -31.02 -19.02 0.00
CA ILE A 114 -31.83 -19.81 0.95
C ILE A 114 -31.75 -19.16 2.32
N GLY A 115 -30.54 -18.94 2.83
CA GLY A 115 -30.32 -18.32 4.13
C GLY A 115 -30.55 -16.82 4.11
N PHE A 116 -30.90 -16.27 5.29
CA PHE A 116 -31.07 -14.83 5.41
C PHE A 116 -29.75 -14.08 5.16
N GLN A 117 -29.79 -13.09 4.29
CA GLN A 117 -28.62 -12.32 3.83
C GLN A 117 -27.52 -13.18 3.13
N GLU A 118 -27.83 -14.39 2.72
CA GLU A 118 -26.88 -15.21 1.98
C GLU A 118 -26.53 -14.56 0.64
N ILE A 119 -25.24 -14.51 0.34
CA ILE A 119 -24.65 -14.28 -0.98
C ILE A 119 -23.43 -15.17 -1.14
N ASP A 120 -22.94 -15.37 -2.35
CA ASP A 120 -21.65 -15.99 -2.60
C ASP A 120 -20.52 -14.94 -2.48
N GLY A 121 -20.16 -14.64 -1.22
CA GLY A 121 -19.11 -13.68 -0.90
C GLY A 121 -17.73 -14.17 -1.35
N VAL A 122 -17.49 -15.47 -1.33
CA VAL A 122 -16.22 -16.07 -1.76
C VAL A 122 -15.97 -15.81 -3.24
N SER A 123 -16.95 -16.07 -4.11
CA SER A 123 -16.80 -15.77 -5.55
C SER A 123 -16.71 -14.27 -5.82
N LEU A 124 -17.46 -13.46 -5.08
CA LEU A 124 -17.41 -11.99 -5.21
C LEU A 124 -16.01 -11.44 -4.91
N MET A 125 -15.34 -11.94 -3.90
CA MET A 125 -14.02 -11.46 -3.45
C MET A 125 -12.85 -12.08 -4.20
N LYS A 126 -13.05 -13.15 -4.93
CA LYS A 126 -11.97 -13.94 -5.57
C LYS A 126 -11.04 -13.13 -6.46
N SER A 127 -11.55 -12.13 -7.18
CA SER A 127 -10.74 -11.32 -8.12
C SER A 127 -9.91 -10.22 -7.46
N ILE A 128 -10.18 -9.92 -6.20
CA ILE A 128 -9.57 -8.81 -5.45
C ILE A 128 -8.91 -9.26 -4.14
N THR A 129 -8.63 -10.57 -4.02
CA THR A 129 -7.96 -11.17 -2.86
C THR A 129 -6.94 -12.21 -3.28
N LYS A 130 -5.93 -12.44 -2.44
CA LYS A 130 -4.99 -13.56 -2.62
C LYS A 130 -5.62 -14.91 -2.29
N ALA A 131 -6.58 -14.91 -1.36
CA ALA A 131 -7.42 -16.05 -1.08
C ALA A 131 -8.80 -15.57 -0.60
N SER A 132 -9.84 -16.27 -1.06
CA SER A 132 -11.22 -16.10 -0.62
C SER A 132 -11.76 -17.48 -0.28
N VAL A 133 -12.12 -17.70 0.99
CA VAL A 133 -12.35 -19.05 1.54
C VAL A 133 -13.64 -19.11 2.35
N SER A 134 -14.48 -20.11 2.08
CA SER A 134 -15.64 -20.42 2.93
C SER A 134 -15.23 -21.34 4.07
N ILE A 135 -15.68 -21.00 5.27
CA ILE A 135 -15.50 -21.77 6.51
C ILE A 135 -16.88 -22.35 6.91
N ASP A 136 -17.27 -23.40 6.22
CA ASP A 136 -18.50 -24.19 6.49
C ASP A 136 -18.25 -25.36 7.46
N LYS A 137 -17.02 -25.53 7.93
CA LYS A 137 -16.53 -26.46 8.95
C LYS A 137 -15.37 -25.84 9.69
N GLN A 138 -15.10 -26.30 10.92
CA GLN A 138 -13.94 -25.87 11.68
C GLN A 138 -12.63 -26.15 10.94
N ILE A 139 -11.80 -25.14 10.73
CA ILE A 139 -10.50 -25.26 10.09
C ILE A 139 -9.39 -25.43 11.13
N ALA A 140 -8.23 -25.92 10.70
CA ALA A 140 -7.07 -26.03 11.57
C ALA A 140 -6.39 -24.66 11.78
N LYS A 141 -5.76 -24.47 12.95
CA LYS A 141 -4.94 -23.29 13.24
C LYS A 141 -3.89 -23.03 12.15
N ALA A 142 -3.23 -24.10 11.69
CA ALA A 142 -2.21 -23.99 10.64
C ALA A 142 -2.77 -23.42 9.32
N ASP A 143 -4.02 -23.75 8.96
CA ASP A 143 -4.66 -23.22 7.76
C ASP A 143 -4.91 -21.71 7.88
N LEU A 144 -5.41 -21.25 9.04
CA LEU A 144 -5.59 -19.81 9.30
C LEU A 144 -4.26 -19.06 9.24
N PHE A 145 -3.21 -19.59 9.87
CA PHE A 145 -1.89 -18.97 9.85
C PHE A 145 -1.31 -18.92 8.44
N SER A 146 -1.52 -19.96 7.64
CA SER A 146 -1.10 -19.98 6.22
C SER A 146 -1.82 -18.90 5.40
N LEU A 147 -3.12 -18.68 5.63
CA LEU A 147 -3.89 -17.62 4.96
C LEU A 147 -3.44 -16.22 5.38
N ILE A 148 -3.17 -16.02 6.67
CA ILE A 148 -2.63 -14.76 7.18
C ILE A 148 -1.24 -14.48 6.58
N GLU A 149 -0.38 -15.49 6.56
CA GLU A 149 0.95 -15.37 5.97
C GLU A 149 0.87 -15.10 4.46
N LEU A 150 -0.06 -15.72 3.74
CA LEU A 150 -0.31 -15.43 2.34
C LEU A 150 -0.64 -13.95 2.12
N SER A 151 -1.44 -13.33 2.99
CA SER A 151 -1.74 -11.89 2.91
C SER A 151 -0.50 -11.01 3.05
N ARG A 152 0.50 -11.44 3.83
CA ARG A 152 1.68 -10.67 4.25
C ARG A 152 2.92 -10.93 3.41
N SER A 153 2.98 -12.05 2.68
CA SER A 153 4.18 -12.50 1.97
C SER A 153 4.19 -12.05 0.50
N ASP A 154 5.37 -11.98 -0.07
CA ASP A 154 5.62 -11.61 -1.46
C ASP A 154 4.94 -10.28 -1.83
N ARG A 155 4.21 -10.21 -2.94
CA ARG A 155 3.30 -9.12 -3.19
C ARG A 155 2.11 -9.24 -2.23
N LYS A 156 2.04 -8.38 -1.23
CA LYS A 156 0.97 -8.38 -0.23
C LYS A 156 -0.41 -8.20 -0.86
N GLY A 157 -1.45 -8.66 -0.17
CA GLY A 157 -2.81 -8.48 -0.64
C GLY A 157 -3.85 -8.98 0.35
N PRO A 158 -5.12 -8.64 0.15
CA PRO A 158 -6.22 -9.04 1.02
C PRO A 158 -6.46 -10.54 1.04
N VAL A 159 -6.99 -11.02 2.16
CA VAL A 159 -7.59 -12.36 2.33
C VAL A 159 -8.99 -12.19 2.89
N PHE A 160 -9.96 -12.90 2.33
CA PHE A 160 -11.35 -12.91 2.75
C PHE A 160 -11.73 -14.30 3.29
N LEU A 161 -12.29 -14.32 4.50
CA LEU A 161 -12.80 -15.53 5.15
C LEU A 161 -14.29 -15.36 5.38
N GLU A 162 -15.10 -16.29 4.89
CA GLU A 162 -16.55 -16.28 5.07
C GLU A 162 -16.95 -17.42 6.01
N MET A 163 -17.33 -17.10 7.26
CA MET A 163 -17.65 -18.11 8.28
C MET A 163 -19.15 -18.30 8.44
N CYS A 164 -19.61 -19.55 8.31
CA CYS A 164 -20.99 -19.92 8.58
C CYS A 164 -21.33 -19.76 10.08
N LEU A 165 -22.52 -19.20 10.35
CA LEU A 165 -22.98 -18.85 11.69
C LEU A 165 -22.94 -20.05 12.66
N ASP A 166 -23.39 -21.22 12.24
CA ASP A 166 -23.43 -22.45 13.06
C ASP A 166 -22.05 -22.99 13.38
N VAL A 167 -21.06 -22.78 12.51
CA VAL A 167 -19.67 -23.19 12.76
C VAL A 167 -19.08 -22.41 13.94
N SER A 168 -19.38 -21.11 14.01
CA SER A 168 -18.87 -20.24 15.07
C SER A 168 -19.33 -20.64 16.48
N THR A 169 -20.47 -21.32 16.60
CA THR A 169 -21.09 -21.73 17.87
C THR A 169 -20.72 -23.12 18.32
N GLN A 170 -20.14 -23.95 17.45
CA GLN A 170 -19.77 -25.32 17.77
C GLN A 170 -18.73 -25.38 18.89
N ASP A 171 -18.75 -26.43 19.70
CA ASP A 171 -17.63 -26.74 20.57
C ASP A 171 -16.38 -27.02 19.74
N THR A 172 -15.23 -26.55 20.20
CA THR A 172 -13.96 -26.81 19.51
C THR A 172 -13.69 -28.33 19.49
N SER A 173 -13.71 -28.90 18.30
CA SER A 173 -13.57 -30.33 18.05
C SER A 173 -12.52 -30.58 16.94
N SER A 174 -12.57 -31.77 16.35
CA SER A 174 -11.67 -32.09 15.23
C SER A 174 -11.82 -31.14 14.05
N THR A 175 -10.74 -30.49 13.68
CA THR A 175 -10.66 -29.56 12.55
C THR A 175 -10.52 -30.31 11.22
N SER A 176 -11.09 -29.76 10.15
CA SER A 176 -10.87 -30.24 8.79
C SER A 176 -9.79 -29.39 8.08
N LYS A 177 -8.97 -30.05 7.26
CA LYS A 177 -7.96 -29.34 6.47
C LYS A 177 -8.62 -28.58 5.33
N LEU A 178 -8.26 -27.32 5.16
CA LEU A 178 -8.64 -26.54 4.00
C LEU A 178 -7.78 -26.92 2.78
N SER A 179 -8.42 -26.99 1.62
CA SER A 179 -7.70 -27.04 0.34
C SER A 179 -7.75 -25.66 -0.30
N PHE A 180 -6.67 -24.93 -0.23
CA PHE A 180 -6.45 -23.70 -1.01
C PHE A 180 -5.04 -23.80 -1.62
N ASN A 181 -4.92 -23.28 -2.85
CA ASN A 181 -3.62 -23.24 -3.51
C ASN A 181 -2.77 -22.15 -2.86
N THR A 182 -1.69 -22.57 -2.23
CA THR A 182 -0.54 -21.69 -1.97
C THR A 182 0.45 -21.99 -3.08
N ASP A 183 0.72 -21.02 -3.94
CA ASP A 183 1.88 -21.15 -4.82
C ASP A 183 3.12 -21.38 -3.94
N GLU A 184 3.95 -22.36 -4.32
CA GLU A 184 5.17 -22.64 -3.57
C GLU A 184 6.02 -21.36 -3.49
N LYS A 185 6.38 -20.98 -2.27
CA LYS A 185 7.26 -19.84 -2.00
C LYS A 185 8.64 -20.13 -2.61
N SER A 186 8.87 -19.68 -3.83
CA SER A 186 10.23 -19.48 -4.30
C SER A 186 10.80 -18.25 -3.58
N LYS A 187 11.92 -18.39 -2.87
CA LYS A 187 12.67 -17.21 -2.41
C LYS A 187 13.14 -16.43 -3.62
N ILE A 188 12.42 -15.36 -3.92
CA ILE A 188 12.73 -14.49 -5.04
C ILE A 188 13.84 -13.54 -4.57
N SER A 189 15.07 -13.78 -5.02
CA SER A 189 16.24 -12.95 -4.72
C SER A 189 16.98 -12.64 -6.01
N ALA A 190 17.47 -11.39 -6.13
CA ALA A 190 18.40 -11.04 -7.19
C ALA A 190 19.69 -11.85 -7.07
N SER A 191 20.31 -12.15 -8.20
CA SER A 191 21.64 -12.72 -8.20
C SER A 191 22.70 -11.64 -7.87
N THR A 192 23.85 -12.06 -7.37
CA THR A 192 25.01 -11.14 -7.18
C THR A 192 25.38 -10.45 -8.49
N VAL A 193 25.26 -11.16 -9.62
CA VAL A 193 25.53 -10.62 -10.96
C VAL A 193 24.56 -9.48 -11.32
N ASP A 194 23.28 -9.58 -10.93
CA ASP A 194 22.33 -8.49 -11.16
C ASP A 194 22.74 -7.21 -10.43
N VAL A 195 23.16 -7.34 -9.18
CA VAL A 195 23.58 -6.20 -8.34
C VAL A 195 24.86 -5.55 -8.89
N GLU A 196 25.84 -6.35 -9.31
CA GLU A 196 27.10 -5.89 -9.94
C GLU A 196 26.83 -5.20 -11.28
N ASN A 197 25.89 -5.73 -12.10
CA ASN A 197 25.50 -5.09 -13.35
C ASN A 197 24.89 -3.72 -13.11
N ILE A 198 24.06 -3.56 -12.08
CA ILE A 198 23.47 -2.26 -11.75
C ILE A 198 24.54 -1.25 -11.29
N LEU A 199 25.51 -1.68 -10.48
CA LEU A 199 26.65 -0.83 -10.13
C LEU A 199 27.46 -0.43 -11.37
N SER A 200 27.67 -1.34 -12.31
CA SER A 200 28.35 -1.05 -13.58
C SER A 200 27.57 -0.02 -14.41
N LEU A 201 26.24 -0.13 -14.49
CA LEU A 201 25.39 0.85 -15.17
C LEU A 201 25.46 2.23 -14.49
N LEU A 202 25.45 2.28 -13.16
CA LEU A 202 25.63 3.52 -12.39
C LEU A 202 26.95 4.18 -12.69
N ASN A 203 28.06 3.43 -12.74
CA ASN A 203 29.38 3.94 -13.08
C ASN A 203 29.50 4.50 -14.51
N GLN A 204 28.69 4.01 -15.44
CA GLN A 204 28.67 4.43 -16.84
C GLN A 204 27.68 5.58 -17.12
N SER A 205 26.71 5.78 -16.23
CA SER A 205 25.68 6.81 -16.34
C SER A 205 26.24 8.19 -16.02
N LYS A 206 25.72 9.20 -16.70
CA LYS A 206 25.98 10.61 -16.40
C LYS A 206 24.81 11.28 -15.68
N ARG A 207 23.62 10.76 -15.84
CA ARG A 207 22.37 11.33 -15.30
C ARG A 207 21.48 10.24 -14.69
N PRO A 208 22.00 9.50 -13.69
CA PRO A 208 21.22 8.44 -13.06
C PRO A 208 20.10 9.02 -12.19
N LEU A 209 19.04 8.22 -12.02
CA LEU A 209 17.95 8.47 -11.08
C LEU A 209 17.48 7.15 -10.48
N ILE A 210 17.45 7.07 -9.16
CA ILE A 210 16.81 5.96 -8.44
C ILE A 210 15.37 6.38 -8.14
N LEU A 211 14.39 5.53 -8.48
CA LEU A 211 12.97 5.74 -8.21
C LEU A 211 12.48 4.73 -7.18
N LEU A 212 12.22 5.19 -5.96
CA LEU A 212 11.73 4.35 -4.87
C LEU A 212 10.19 4.30 -4.86
N GLY A 213 9.63 3.10 -4.92
CA GLY A 213 8.19 2.87 -4.88
C GLY A 213 7.64 2.44 -3.53
N GLY A 214 6.33 2.18 -3.48
CA GLY A 214 5.62 1.72 -2.28
C GLY A 214 6.07 0.34 -1.79
N GLY A 215 6.67 -0.51 -2.65
CA GLY A 215 7.24 -1.80 -2.28
C GLY A 215 8.52 -1.71 -1.44
N VAL A 216 9.13 -0.52 -1.34
CA VAL A 216 10.24 -0.28 -0.42
C VAL A 216 9.69 -0.06 0.99
N ASN A 217 10.14 -0.85 1.96
CA ASN A 217 9.65 -0.77 3.33
C ASN A 217 10.06 0.54 4.02
N ARG A 218 9.19 1.08 4.88
CA ARG A 218 9.49 2.29 5.69
C ARG A 218 10.61 2.09 6.69
N SER A 219 10.85 0.84 7.10
CA SER A 219 11.88 0.49 8.09
C SER A 219 13.24 0.13 7.49
N ILE A 220 13.38 0.16 6.15
CA ILE A 220 14.67 -0.13 5.53
C ILE A 220 15.67 0.99 5.83
N ASP A 221 16.88 0.59 6.17
CA ASP A 221 17.99 1.54 6.28
C ASP A 221 18.48 1.93 4.88
N LEU A 222 18.40 3.22 4.55
CA LEU A 222 18.85 3.80 3.28
C LEU A 222 20.11 4.68 3.46
N SER A 223 20.74 4.65 4.65
CA SER A 223 21.86 5.53 4.97
C SER A 223 23.00 5.45 3.95
N ARG A 224 23.36 4.25 3.53
CA ARG A 224 24.41 4.03 2.54
C ARG A 224 24.03 4.54 1.15
N LEU A 225 22.75 4.42 0.79
CA LEU A 225 22.23 4.99 -0.46
C LEU A 225 22.31 6.53 -0.44
N PHE A 226 22.00 7.15 0.70
CA PHE A 226 22.13 8.60 0.86
C PHE A 226 23.60 9.05 0.85
N GLU A 227 24.51 8.31 1.48
CA GLU A 227 25.95 8.57 1.46
C GLU A 227 26.54 8.47 0.04
N SER A 228 25.97 7.63 -0.81
CA SER A 228 26.40 7.52 -2.22
C SER A 228 26.12 8.76 -3.04
N LYS A 229 25.17 9.60 -2.58
CA LYS A 229 24.73 10.85 -3.23
C LYS A 229 24.20 10.67 -4.66
N VAL A 230 23.69 9.50 -5.00
CA VAL A 230 22.95 9.26 -6.24
C VAL A 230 21.59 9.98 -6.15
N PRO A 231 21.14 10.70 -7.20
CA PRO A 231 19.83 11.34 -7.20
C PRO A 231 18.69 10.34 -7.00
N ILE A 232 17.75 10.68 -6.10
CA ILE A 232 16.62 9.82 -5.72
C ILE A 232 15.31 10.55 -5.92
N ALA A 233 14.38 9.91 -6.62
CA ALA A 233 12.97 10.30 -6.68
C ALA A 233 12.11 9.23 -5.98
N THR A 234 10.90 9.60 -5.60
CA THR A 234 9.94 8.66 -5.04
C THR A 234 8.64 8.64 -5.83
N THR A 235 7.94 7.51 -5.84
CA THR A 235 6.55 7.49 -6.28
C THR A 235 5.65 8.12 -5.21
N PHE A 236 4.36 8.33 -5.51
CA PHE A 236 3.41 8.84 -4.53
C PHE A 236 3.28 7.91 -3.31
N ASN A 237 3.22 6.59 -3.52
CA ASN A 237 3.18 5.61 -2.43
C ASN A 237 4.53 5.36 -1.74
N GLY A 238 5.61 5.84 -2.32
CA GLY A 238 6.95 5.80 -1.74
C GLY A 238 7.40 7.14 -1.14
N ALA A 239 6.53 8.14 -1.08
CA ALA A 239 6.89 9.53 -0.78
C ALA A 239 7.63 9.71 0.56
N ASP A 240 7.28 8.94 1.58
CA ASP A 240 7.85 9.01 2.92
C ASP A 240 9.11 8.12 3.10
N ARG A 241 9.70 7.63 2.03
CA ARG A 241 10.98 6.89 2.04
C ARG A 241 12.19 7.83 2.05
N VAL A 242 12.00 9.07 1.60
CA VAL A 242 13.05 10.09 1.51
C VAL A 242 12.49 11.42 1.98
N ASN A 243 13.16 12.08 2.92
CA ASN A 243 12.82 13.43 3.33
C ASN A 243 13.10 14.43 2.18
N THR A 244 12.25 15.44 2.05
CA THR A 244 12.39 16.43 0.98
C THR A 244 13.58 17.36 1.13
N ASP A 245 14.17 17.43 2.34
CA ASP A 245 15.40 18.16 2.64
C ASP A 245 16.68 17.41 2.25
N TYR A 246 16.57 16.15 1.79
CA TYR A 246 17.71 15.44 1.23
C TYR A 246 18.22 16.15 -0.04
N GLU A 247 19.50 16.55 -0.03
CA GLU A 247 20.13 17.38 -1.07
C GLU A 247 19.91 16.84 -2.49
N PHE A 248 19.93 15.49 -2.66
CA PHE A 248 19.79 14.80 -3.94
C PHE A 248 18.36 14.29 -4.19
N TYR A 249 17.38 14.78 -3.45
CA TYR A 249 15.99 14.42 -3.68
C TYR A 249 15.44 15.09 -4.93
N CYS A 250 14.91 14.27 -5.84
CA CYS A 250 14.38 14.67 -7.14
C CYS A 250 12.85 14.70 -7.21
N GLY A 251 12.17 14.76 -6.07
CA GLY A 251 10.72 14.88 -5.99
C GLY A 251 9.96 13.62 -6.33
N ARG A 252 8.72 13.83 -6.74
CA ARG A 252 7.75 12.75 -7.05
C ARG A 252 7.27 12.88 -8.49
N PRO A 253 8.05 12.40 -9.48
CA PRO A 253 7.62 12.40 -10.86
C PRO A 253 6.40 11.50 -11.04
N ASN A 254 5.39 12.00 -11.73
CA ASN A 254 4.13 11.31 -12.01
C ASN A 254 3.34 12.18 -13.01
N TRP A 255 2.27 11.67 -13.63
CA TRP A 255 1.47 12.49 -14.55
C TRP A 255 0.86 13.73 -13.87
N TYR A 256 0.63 13.70 -12.55
CA TYR A 256 0.30 14.86 -11.71
C TYR A 256 1.50 15.45 -10.97
N GLY A 257 2.68 14.91 -11.15
CA GLY A 257 3.89 15.33 -10.45
C GLY A 257 4.28 16.78 -10.77
N SER A 258 5.20 17.32 -9.97
CA SER A 258 5.74 18.65 -10.24
C SER A 258 6.51 18.68 -11.57
N ARG A 259 6.44 19.80 -12.28
CA ARG A 259 7.14 19.97 -13.58
C ARG A 259 8.63 19.69 -13.45
N TRP A 260 9.25 20.18 -12.39
CA TRP A 260 10.68 20.00 -12.16
C TRP A 260 11.06 18.53 -11.95
N SER A 261 10.29 17.77 -11.18
CA SER A 261 10.57 16.35 -10.97
C SER A 261 10.36 15.52 -12.24
N ASN A 262 9.34 15.85 -13.03
CA ASN A 262 9.09 15.20 -14.31
C ASN A 262 10.20 15.50 -15.34
N LEU A 263 10.72 16.74 -15.39
CA LEU A 263 11.82 17.09 -16.25
C LEU A 263 13.11 16.34 -15.88
N ILE A 264 13.42 16.24 -14.60
CA ILE A 264 14.58 15.45 -14.11
C ILE A 264 14.46 13.99 -14.56
N LEU A 265 13.30 13.36 -14.35
CA LEU A 265 13.08 11.98 -14.79
C LEU A 265 13.25 11.84 -16.31
N GLN A 266 12.66 12.74 -17.10
CA GLN A 266 12.73 12.69 -18.56
C GLN A 266 14.13 12.93 -19.12
N GLN A 267 14.99 13.63 -18.39
CA GLN A 267 16.38 13.93 -18.81
C GLN A 267 17.40 12.89 -18.28
N SER A 268 16.96 11.95 -17.44
CA SER A 268 17.82 10.86 -16.94
C SER A 268 18.28 9.96 -18.08
N ASP A 269 19.49 9.41 -17.98
CA ASP A 269 20.03 8.40 -18.90
C ASP A 269 20.01 6.98 -18.31
N LEU A 270 19.71 6.87 -17.03
CA LEU A 270 19.51 5.62 -16.29
C LEU A 270 18.41 5.83 -15.24
N ILE A 271 17.39 4.99 -15.23
CA ILE A 271 16.39 4.92 -14.18
C ILE A 271 16.45 3.53 -13.53
N ILE A 272 16.63 3.50 -12.21
CA ILE A 272 16.56 2.28 -11.40
C ILE A 272 15.29 2.35 -10.56
N ALA A 273 14.25 1.65 -11.00
CA ALA A 273 12.94 1.61 -10.37
C ALA A 273 12.87 0.45 -9.37
N LEU A 274 12.74 0.74 -8.08
CA LEU A 274 12.79 -0.21 -6.99
C LEU A 274 11.44 -0.30 -6.28
N GLY A 275 10.79 -1.47 -6.32
CA GLY A 275 9.50 -1.70 -5.67
C GLY A 275 8.37 -0.80 -6.21
N THR A 276 8.37 -0.56 -7.49
CA THR A 276 7.30 0.15 -8.20
C THR A 276 6.96 -0.55 -9.50
N ARG A 277 5.67 -0.76 -9.73
CA ARG A 277 5.16 -1.43 -10.94
C ARG A 277 5.20 -0.56 -12.20
N LEU A 278 5.64 0.69 -12.13
CA LEU A 278 5.67 1.64 -13.25
C LEU A 278 4.33 1.70 -14.02
N GLY A 279 3.21 1.82 -13.29
CA GLY A 279 1.88 1.91 -13.87
C GLY A 279 1.67 3.19 -14.68
N LEU A 280 0.57 3.28 -15.44
CA LEU A 280 0.26 4.42 -16.30
C LEU A 280 0.25 5.77 -15.57
N GLN A 281 -0.12 5.78 -14.30
CA GLN A 281 -0.05 7.00 -13.48
C GLN A 281 1.38 7.47 -13.26
N GLN A 282 2.35 6.55 -13.20
CA GLN A 282 3.77 6.87 -13.08
C GLN A 282 4.39 7.23 -14.43
N THR A 283 4.05 6.49 -15.48
CA THR A 283 4.68 6.62 -16.81
C THR A 283 3.95 7.60 -17.73
N GLY A 284 2.72 7.96 -17.40
CA GLY A 284 1.81 8.69 -18.29
C GLY A 284 1.15 7.79 -19.33
N TYR A 285 0.10 8.28 -19.98
CA TYR A 285 -0.64 7.51 -21.00
C TYR A 285 0.17 7.25 -22.26
N ASN A 286 1.09 8.16 -22.62
CA ASN A 286 2.05 7.94 -23.69
C ASN A 286 3.34 7.31 -23.16
N TRP A 287 3.22 6.08 -22.64
CA TRP A 287 4.33 5.36 -22.01
C TRP A 287 5.56 5.16 -22.92
N LYS A 288 5.41 5.30 -24.27
CA LYS A 288 6.53 5.24 -25.22
C LYS A 288 7.47 6.43 -25.08
N GLU A 289 6.96 7.56 -24.57
CA GLU A 289 7.73 8.76 -24.30
C GLU A 289 8.22 8.84 -22.84
N PHE A 290 8.01 7.80 -22.05
CA PHE A 290 8.52 7.73 -20.68
C PHE A 290 10.03 7.60 -20.68
N ALA A 291 10.71 8.65 -20.23
CA ALA A 291 12.17 8.72 -20.11
C ALA A 291 12.93 8.17 -21.35
N PRO A 292 12.72 8.74 -22.56
CA PRO A 292 13.19 8.17 -23.82
C PRO A 292 14.72 8.11 -23.94
N LEU A 293 15.44 8.84 -23.09
CA LEU A 293 16.91 8.86 -23.06
C LEU A 293 17.48 7.81 -22.09
N ALA A 294 16.65 7.23 -21.22
CA ALA A 294 17.10 6.38 -20.14
C ALA A 294 17.12 4.90 -20.52
N LYS A 295 18.13 4.19 -20.02
CA LYS A 295 17.99 2.76 -19.77
C LYS A 295 17.12 2.57 -18.53
N ILE A 296 16.12 1.69 -18.62
CA ILE A 296 15.18 1.45 -17.52
C ILE A 296 15.45 0.07 -16.92
N VAL A 297 15.82 0.08 -15.64
CA VAL A 297 15.93 -1.09 -14.77
C VAL A 297 14.72 -1.13 -13.85
N GLN A 298 14.03 -2.25 -13.76
CA GLN A 298 12.96 -2.44 -12.80
C GLN A 298 13.25 -3.66 -11.93
N VAL A 299 13.24 -3.45 -10.60
CA VAL A 299 13.30 -4.50 -9.60
C VAL A 299 11.91 -4.63 -8.98
N GLU A 300 11.27 -5.76 -9.23
CA GLU A 300 9.88 -5.99 -8.86
C GLU A 300 9.67 -7.44 -8.41
N ILE A 301 8.91 -7.62 -7.33
CA ILE A 301 8.63 -8.92 -6.75
C ILE A 301 7.64 -9.73 -7.61
N ASP A 302 6.73 -9.04 -8.30
CA ASP A 302 5.73 -9.65 -9.17
C ASP A 302 6.24 -9.74 -10.61
N LYS A 303 6.56 -10.97 -11.04
CA LYS A 303 7.04 -11.26 -12.38
C LYS A 303 6.07 -10.79 -13.48
N THR A 304 4.76 -10.81 -13.22
CA THR A 304 3.76 -10.38 -14.20
C THR A 304 3.83 -8.90 -14.52
N GLU A 305 4.24 -8.08 -13.53
CA GLU A 305 4.47 -6.65 -13.75
C GLU A 305 5.71 -6.39 -14.61
N LEU A 306 6.73 -7.22 -14.51
CA LEU A 306 7.92 -7.15 -15.37
C LEU A 306 7.64 -7.56 -16.83
N GLU A 307 6.72 -8.48 -17.02
CA GLU A 307 6.33 -9.04 -18.34
C GLU A 307 5.27 -8.18 -19.05
N ARG A 308 4.78 -7.09 -18.45
CA ARG A 308 3.69 -6.26 -19.00
C ARG A 308 4.01 -5.61 -20.34
N GLY A 309 5.30 -5.41 -20.68
CA GLY A 309 5.76 -4.89 -21.97
C GLY A 309 5.74 -3.35 -22.08
N PHE A 310 5.35 -2.62 -21.03
CA PHE A 310 5.41 -1.17 -20.99
C PHE A 310 5.62 -0.63 -19.55
N PRO A 311 6.51 0.35 -19.34
CA PRO A 311 7.46 0.85 -20.34
C PRO A 311 8.41 -0.27 -20.80
N LYS A 312 9.12 -0.07 -21.90
CA LYS A 312 10.15 -1.03 -22.32
C LYS A 312 11.27 -1.03 -21.27
N LEU A 313 11.56 -2.20 -20.72
CA LEU A 313 12.63 -2.39 -19.77
C LEU A 313 13.91 -2.84 -20.49
N ASP A 314 15.05 -2.25 -20.12
CA ASP A 314 16.36 -2.74 -20.52
C ASP A 314 16.82 -3.89 -19.62
N PHE A 315 16.47 -3.81 -18.33
CA PHE A 315 16.72 -4.87 -17.35
C PHE A 315 15.49 -5.08 -16.47
N ALA A 316 14.98 -6.31 -16.46
CA ALA A 316 13.88 -6.76 -15.61
C ALA A 316 14.44 -7.73 -14.56
N ILE A 317 14.41 -7.34 -13.28
CA ILE A 317 14.97 -8.12 -12.17
C ILE A 317 13.82 -8.56 -11.27
N ASN A 318 13.50 -9.84 -11.26
CA ASN A 318 12.47 -10.40 -10.37
C ASN A 318 13.08 -10.66 -9.00
N ALA A 319 12.90 -9.71 -8.08
CA ALA A 319 13.45 -9.76 -6.73
C ALA A 319 12.65 -8.87 -5.77
N ASP A 320 12.78 -9.14 -4.47
CA ASP A 320 12.35 -8.22 -3.43
C ASP A 320 13.25 -6.96 -3.46
N ALA A 321 12.62 -5.80 -3.67
CA ALA A 321 13.32 -4.52 -3.75
C ALA A 321 14.10 -4.19 -2.46
N ASN A 322 13.62 -4.62 -1.29
CA ASN A 322 14.30 -4.37 -0.01
C ASN A 322 15.57 -5.19 0.10
N GLN A 323 15.52 -6.46 -0.27
CA GLN A 323 16.69 -7.31 -0.31
C GLN A 323 17.70 -6.78 -1.34
N PHE A 324 17.21 -6.39 -2.53
CA PHE A 324 18.05 -5.81 -3.58
C PHE A 324 18.75 -4.54 -3.12
N ILE A 325 18.04 -3.62 -2.46
CA ILE A 325 18.61 -2.39 -1.89
C ILE A 325 19.72 -2.73 -0.89
N ASN A 326 19.47 -3.66 0.03
CA ASN A 326 20.46 -4.09 1.00
C ASN A 326 21.72 -4.64 0.35
N ASP A 327 21.57 -5.44 -0.71
CA ASP A 327 22.73 -6.03 -1.42
C ASP A 327 23.46 -4.97 -2.24
N LEU A 328 22.74 -4.06 -2.91
CA LEU A 328 23.33 -2.93 -3.62
C LEU A 328 24.14 -2.02 -2.68
N GLN A 329 23.60 -1.70 -1.52
CA GLN A 329 24.26 -0.85 -0.53
C GLN A 329 25.59 -1.42 -0.01
N LYS A 330 25.78 -2.74 -0.01
CA LYS A 330 27.05 -3.38 0.40
C LYS A 330 28.21 -3.05 -0.55
N ILE A 331 27.91 -2.80 -1.82
CA ILE A 331 28.92 -2.57 -2.87
C ILE A 331 28.94 -1.13 -3.38
N LEU A 332 27.97 -0.29 -3.02
CA LEU A 332 27.93 1.13 -3.40
C LEU A 332 29.12 1.87 -2.76
N PRO A 333 29.95 2.57 -3.55
CA PRO A 333 30.99 3.44 -3.01
C PRO A 333 30.40 4.64 -2.27
N ILE A 334 31.17 5.20 -1.33
CA ILE A 334 30.87 6.50 -0.72
C ILE A 334 31.24 7.58 -1.74
N GLY A 335 30.37 8.57 -1.90
CA GLY A 335 30.73 9.77 -2.67
C GLY A 335 30.85 9.55 -4.17
N PHE A 336 29.80 8.98 -4.80
CA PHE A 336 29.62 9.03 -6.26
C PHE A 336 29.52 10.46 -6.81
N GLU A 337 29.49 11.45 -5.94
CA GLU A 337 29.22 12.85 -6.29
C GLU A 337 30.13 13.40 -7.39
N GLY A 338 31.39 12.98 -7.44
CA GLY A 338 32.32 13.40 -8.47
C GLY A 338 31.94 12.93 -9.89
N LEU A 339 31.14 11.86 -10.00
CA LEU A 339 30.67 11.34 -11.29
C LEU A 339 29.46 12.09 -11.84
N PHE A 340 28.69 12.80 -11.00
CA PHE A 340 27.40 13.40 -11.38
C PHE A 340 27.34 14.90 -11.10
N LEU A 341 28.47 15.61 -11.01
CA LEU A 341 28.50 17.05 -10.68
C LEU A 341 27.64 17.88 -11.63
N ASP A 342 27.85 17.74 -12.93
CA ASP A 342 27.08 18.48 -13.95
C ASP A 342 25.57 18.15 -13.86
N TRP A 343 25.23 16.89 -13.53
CA TRP A 343 23.84 16.47 -13.36
C TRP A 343 23.20 17.10 -12.13
N LYS A 344 23.93 17.20 -11.04
CA LYS A 344 23.47 17.84 -9.81
C LYS A 344 23.25 19.33 -10.00
N GLU A 345 24.17 20.01 -10.66
CA GLU A 345 24.03 21.43 -10.99
C GLU A 345 22.79 21.66 -11.89
N TYR A 346 22.56 20.78 -12.85
CA TYR A 346 21.38 20.83 -13.69
C TYR A 346 20.08 20.56 -12.91
N ILE A 347 20.05 19.58 -12.00
CA ILE A 347 18.93 19.32 -11.12
C ILE A 347 18.60 20.57 -10.28
N GLN A 348 19.63 21.21 -9.69
CA GLN A 348 19.44 22.41 -8.88
C GLN A 348 18.89 23.57 -9.72
N LEU A 349 19.44 23.77 -10.90
CA LEU A 349 18.94 24.79 -11.84
C LEU A 349 17.46 24.61 -12.19
N ILE A 350 17.03 23.36 -12.44
CA ILE A 350 15.62 23.05 -12.72
C ILE A 350 14.76 23.28 -11.46
N LYS A 351 15.22 22.87 -10.30
CA LYS A 351 14.51 23.09 -9.02
C LYS A 351 14.30 24.59 -8.80
N ASP A 352 15.35 25.39 -8.87
CA ASP A 352 15.30 26.84 -8.61
C ASP A 352 14.42 27.57 -9.63
N GLY A 353 14.42 27.12 -10.87
CA GLY A 353 13.63 27.72 -11.96
C GLY A 353 12.15 27.33 -11.96
N LEU A 354 11.81 26.16 -11.45
CA LEU A 354 10.48 25.55 -11.57
C LEU A 354 9.85 25.10 -10.25
N ALA A 355 10.61 25.14 -9.14
CA ALA A 355 10.04 24.87 -7.83
C ALA A 355 9.18 26.06 -7.38
N GLY A 356 7.99 25.75 -6.92
CA GLY A 356 7.02 26.75 -6.48
C GLY A 356 5.71 26.68 -7.28
N PRO A 357 4.69 27.38 -6.81
CA PRO A 357 3.41 27.42 -7.52
C PRO A 357 3.63 28.05 -8.91
N GLU A 358 3.21 27.32 -9.93
CA GLU A 358 3.27 27.79 -11.31
C GLU A 358 2.63 29.18 -11.38
N LYS A 359 3.36 30.17 -11.92
CA LYS A 359 2.80 31.49 -12.23
C LYS A 359 1.83 31.34 -13.39
N ILE A 360 0.63 30.86 -13.10
CA ILE A 360 -0.46 30.87 -14.07
C ILE A 360 -1.01 32.28 -14.14
N ASN A 361 -1.16 32.79 -15.38
CA ASN A 361 -1.70 34.09 -15.71
C ASN A 361 -2.82 34.54 -14.76
N LYS A 362 -2.66 35.73 -14.21
CA LYS A 362 -3.52 36.66 -13.46
C LYS A 362 -4.92 36.27 -12.95
N ALA A 363 -5.51 35.16 -13.35
CA ALA A 363 -6.72 34.60 -12.74
C ALA A 363 -6.30 33.71 -11.56
N VAL A 364 -6.75 34.05 -10.37
CA VAL A 364 -6.60 33.21 -9.18
C VAL A 364 -7.28 31.87 -9.46
N SER A 365 -6.51 30.83 -9.68
CA SER A 365 -7.04 29.49 -9.86
C SER A 365 -7.35 28.90 -8.49
N PRO A 366 -8.57 28.39 -8.24
CA PRO A 366 -8.88 27.68 -6.99
C PRO A 366 -7.87 26.56 -6.68
N TYR A 367 -7.32 25.94 -7.70
CA TYR A 367 -6.27 24.92 -7.58
C TYR A 367 -4.98 25.48 -6.95
N LEU A 368 -4.53 26.67 -7.37
CA LEU A 368 -3.35 27.31 -6.78
C LEU A 368 -3.58 27.76 -5.33
N GLU A 369 -4.78 28.24 -5.01
CA GLU A 369 -5.12 28.60 -3.64
C GLU A 369 -5.14 27.38 -2.73
N ALA A 370 -5.66 26.23 -3.20
CA ALA A 370 -5.60 24.98 -2.46
C ALA A 370 -4.15 24.52 -2.23
N MET A 371 -3.27 24.62 -3.24
CA MET A 371 -1.85 24.29 -3.08
C MET A 371 -1.16 25.19 -2.05
N LYS A 372 -1.43 26.50 -2.08
CA LYS A 372 -0.91 27.44 -1.08
C LYS A 372 -1.39 27.09 0.32
N PHE A 373 -2.67 26.78 0.49
CA PHE A 373 -3.25 26.36 1.76
C PHE A 373 -2.59 25.08 2.29
N VAL A 374 -2.43 24.06 1.44
CA VAL A 374 -1.74 22.82 1.84
C VAL A 374 -0.31 23.11 2.29
N ASN A 375 0.42 23.96 1.55
CA ASN A 375 1.78 24.33 1.90
C ASN A 375 1.83 25.10 3.24
N GLU A 376 0.90 26.01 3.49
CA GLU A 376 0.80 26.71 4.77
C GLU A 376 0.54 25.75 5.93
N VAL A 377 -0.39 24.79 5.76
CA VAL A 377 -0.65 23.75 6.77
C VAL A 377 0.61 22.93 7.04
N MET A 378 1.33 22.52 5.99
CA MET A 378 2.58 21.77 6.14
C MET A 378 3.69 22.57 6.84
N ASN A 379 3.72 23.91 6.69
CA ASN A 379 4.66 24.76 7.39
C ASN A 379 4.43 24.80 8.93
N PHE A 380 3.19 24.59 9.38
CA PHE A 380 2.86 24.48 10.81
C PHE A 380 3.12 23.09 11.39
N SER A 381 3.42 22.09 10.56
CA SER A 381 3.72 20.74 11.03
C SER A 381 5.09 20.68 11.70
N VAL A 382 5.21 19.82 12.71
CA VAL A 382 6.44 19.68 13.53
C VAL A 382 7.37 18.57 13.08
N GLY A 383 6.98 17.80 12.05
CA GLY A 383 7.82 16.76 11.46
C GLY A 383 7.61 15.35 12.02
N GLU A 384 6.51 15.12 12.77
CA GLU A 384 6.20 13.82 13.39
C GLU A 384 4.82 13.27 12.99
N GLU A 385 4.05 14.02 12.21
CA GLU A 385 2.66 13.73 11.88
C GLU A 385 2.53 12.58 10.88
N VAL A 386 1.31 12.02 10.82
CA VAL A 386 0.89 11.18 9.71
C VAL A 386 0.08 12.04 8.73
N ILE A 387 0.51 12.07 7.48
CA ILE A 387 -0.11 12.85 6.41
C ILE A 387 -0.97 11.94 5.57
N ILE A 388 -2.23 12.30 5.41
CA ILE A 388 -3.21 11.56 4.61
C ILE A 388 -3.72 12.48 3.50
N PRO A 389 -3.07 12.54 2.35
CA PRO A 389 -3.69 13.10 1.16
C PRO A 389 -4.88 12.21 0.78
N CYS A 390 -5.99 12.79 0.39
CA CYS A 390 -7.11 12.00 -0.11
C CYS A 390 -6.70 11.20 -1.36
N SER A 391 -7.54 10.29 -1.79
CA SER A 391 -7.21 9.38 -2.90
C SER A 391 -7.57 9.95 -4.27
N SER A 392 -8.34 11.04 -4.34
CA SER A 392 -8.82 11.63 -5.58
C SER A 392 -9.08 13.14 -5.45
N GLY A 393 -9.26 13.81 -6.58
CA GLY A 393 -9.57 15.24 -6.64
C GLY A 393 -8.36 16.11 -6.98
N ALA A 394 -8.60 17.11 -7.84
CA ALA A 394 -7.53 17.94 -8.36
C ALA A 394 -6.84 18.78 -7.27
N ALA A 395 -7.59 19.41 -6.37
CA ALA A 395 -7.04 20.29 -5.34
C ALA A 395 -6.54 19.51 -4.13
N ALA A 396 -7.37 18.64 -3.56
CA ALA A 396 -7.10 17.96 -2.30
C ALA A 396 -6.11 16.80 -2.44
N TYR A 397 -5.94 16.23 -3.64
CA TYR A 397 -4.98 15.17 -3.91
C TYR A 397 -3.83 15.62 -4.83
N GLU A 398 -4.11 15.95 -6.09
CA GLU A 398 -3.07 16.26 -7.06
C GLU A 398 -2.27 17.51 -6.65
N GLY A 399 -2.98 18.55 -6.21
CA GLY A 399 -2.37 19.77 -5.68
C GLY A 399 -1.58 19.51 -4.42
N ALA A 400 -2.15 18.76 -3.46
CA ALA A 400 -1.48 18.39 -2.22
C ALA A 400 -0.19 17.59 -2.50
N MET A 401 -0.25 16.58 -3.36
CA MET A 401 0.91 15.75 -3.70
C MET A 401 2.06 16.49 -4.37
N ARG A 402 1.78 17.66 -4.97
CA ARG A 402 2.82 18.52 -5.56
C ARG A 402 3.58 19.37 -4.55
N VAL A 403 2.94 19.75 -3.44
CA VAL A 403 3.47 20.74 -2.50
C VAL A 403 3.73 20.20 -1.09
N ILE A 404 3.30 18.98 -0.77
CA ILE A 404 3.62 18.35 0.51
C ILE A 404 5.12 18.06 0.55
N ASP A 405 5.83 18.79 1.41
CA ASP A 405 7.22 18.51 1.74
C ASP A 405 7.28 17.75 3.07
N LEU A 406 7.71 16.48 2.98
CA LEU A 406 7.84 15.61 4.15
C LEU A 406 9.17 15.87 4.86
N LYS A 407 9.11 16.01 6.18
CA LYS A 407 10.26 16.31 7.04
C LYS A 407 10.26 15.46 8.31
N GLY A 408 11.42 15.33 8.92
CA GLY A 408 11.57 14.59 10.17
C GLY A 408 11.13 13.12 10.03
N SER A 409 10.26 12.67 10.93
CA SER A 409 9.71 11.32 10.96
C SER A 409 8.27 11.22 10.41
N GLN A 410 7.84 12.22 9.64
CA GLN A 410 6.52 12.21 9.01
C GLN A 410 6.33 10.99 8.13
N LYS A 411 5.12 10.44 8.16
CA LYS A 411 4.71 9.33 7.30
C LYS A 411 3.54 9.76 6.44
N MET A 412 3.44 9.20 5.25
CA MET A 412 2.35 9.48 4.34
C MET A 412 1.72 8.19 3.82
N VAL A 413 0.40 8.15 3.82
CA VAL A 413 -0.38 7.05 3.23
C VAL A 413 -1.48 7.60 2.36
N THR A 414 -1.61 7.06 1.16
CA THR A 414 -2.68 7.36 0.22
C THR A 414 -3.08 6.11 -0.56
N SER A 415 -4.26 6.08 -1.15
CA SER A 415 -4.71 5.04 -2.09
C SER A 415 -4.86 5.66 -3.47
N HIS A 416 -3.78 5.63 -4.24
CA HIS A 416 -3.72 6.31 -5.53
C HIS A 416 -4.36 5.49 -6.66
N ALA A 417 -4.23 4.16 -6.61
CA ALA A 417 -4.69 3.31 -7.70
C ALA A 417 -6.21 3.22 -7.80
N MET A 418 -6.89 3.10 -6.67
CA MET A 418 -8.36 2.99 -6.63
C MET A 418 -9.04 4.37 -6.75
N ALA A 419 -8.42 5.40 -6.21
CA ALA A 419 -8.87 6.80 -6.29
C ALA A 419 -10.36 7.01 -5.90
N SER A 420 -10.85 6.30 -4.88
CA SER A 420 -12.23 6.42 -4.41
C SER A 420 -12.40 7.70 -3.58
N MET A 421 -13.49 8.44 -3.82
CA MET A 421 -13.88 9.60 -3.01
C MET A 421 -14.22 9.18 -1.58
N GLY A 422 -14.00 10.07 -0.58
CA GLY A 422 -14.22 9.80 0.84
C GLY A 422 -13.24 8.83 1.49
N TYR A 423 -12.21 8.41 0.78
CA TYR A 423 -11.23 7.42 1.24
C TYR A 423 -10.35 7.97 2.37
N GLY A 424 -9.96 9.23 2.27
CA GLY A 424 -9.00 9.86 3.18
C GLY A 424 -9.53 10.00 4.61
N LEU A 425 -10.81 10.32 4.82
CA LEU A 425 -11.40 10.42 6.15
C LEU A 425 -11.32 9.08 6.91
N SER A 426 -11.76 7.99 6.28
CA SER A 426 -11.68 6.66 6.88
C SER A 426 -10.23 6.23 7.12
N GLY A 427 -9.33 6.54 6.18
CA GLY A 427 -7.89 6.32 6.33
C GLY A 427 -7.29 7.09 7.49
N ALA A 428 -7.68 8.36 7.67
CA ALA A 428 -7.22 9.19 8.79
C ALA A 428 -7.64 8.63 10.15
N ILE A 429 -8.86 8.09 10.26
CA ILE A 429 -9.34 7.40 11.47
C ILE A 429 -8.43 6.19 11.76
N GLY A 430 -8.17 5.35 10.77
CA GLY A 430 -7.28 4.20 10.92
C GLY A 430 -5.87 4.59 11.34
N ALA A 431 -5.30 5.62 10.71
CA ALA A 431 -3.97 6.13 11.03
C ALA A 431 -3.87 6.70 12.45
N ALA A 432 -4.89 7.42 12.91
CA ALA A 432 -4.95 7.97 14.27
C ALA A 432 -5.04 6.87 15.32
N LEU A 433 -5.84 5.83 15.08
CA LEU A 433 -5.94 4.67 15.97
C LEU A 433 -4.65 3.84 16.02
N ALA A 434 -3.93 3.75 14.89
CA ALA A 434 -2.65 3.05 14.83
C ALA A 434 -1.55 3.77 15.61
N ASN A 435 -1.58 5.10 15.68
CA ASN A 435 -0.55 5.95 16.28
C ASN A 435 -1.18 7.03 17.17
N PRO A 436 -1.76 6.67 18.34
CA PRO A 436 -2.55 7.59 19.17
C PRO A 436 -1.76 8.77 19.72
N ASN A 437 -0.44 8.71 19.70
CA ASN A 437 0.45 9.79 20.15
C ASN A 437 0.87 10.74 19.01
N LYS A 438 0.49 10.47 17.76
CA LYS A 438 0.81 11.32 16.61
C LYS A 438 -0.42 12.07 16.12
N LYS A 439 -0.21 13.29 15.68
CA LYS A 439 -1.25 14.03 14.95
C LYS A 439 -1.41 13.46 13.56
N VAL A 440 -2.63 13.46 13.07
CA VAL A 440 -2.96 13.13 11.68
C VAL A 440 -3.41 14.42 10.99
N ILE A 441 -2.79 14.72 9.86
CA ILE A 441 -3.20 15.82 8.98
C ILE A 441 -3.80 15.18 7.72
N ALA A 442 -5.10 15.32 7.55
CA ALA A 442 -5.82 14.82 6.38
C ALA A 442 -6.20 15.98 5.45
N PHE A 443 -5.93 15.81 4.16
CA PHE A 443 -6.41 16.68 3.09
C PHE A 443 -7.49 15.92 2.33
N GLU A 444 -8.73 16.39 2.40
CA GLU A 444 -9.88 15.72 1.81
C GLU A 444 -10.67 16.69 0.93
N GLY A 445 -11.41 16.17 -0.03
CA GLY A 445 -12.36 16.92 -0.83
C GLY A 445 -13.70 17.07 -0.11
N ASP A 446 -14.71 17.48 -0.86
CA ASP A 446 -16.08 17.70 -0.41
C ASP A 446 -16.99 16.45 -0.60
N GLY A 447 -16.43 15.37 -1.15
CA GLY A 447 -17.14 14.15 -1.50
C GLY A 447 -16.93 12.97 -0.56
#